data_21c1b5e49eba935f2fde43b776e25070
#
_entry.id   21c1b5e49eba935f2fde43b776e25070
#
_cell.length_a   1.000
_cell.length_b   1.000
_cell.length_c   1.000
_cell.angle_alpha   90.00
_cell.angle_beta   90.00
_cell.angle_gamma   90.00
#
_symmetry.space_group_name_H-M   'P 1'
#
loop_
_entity.id
_entity.type
_entity.pdbx_description
1 polymer ?
#
loop_
_entity_poly.entity_id
_entity_poly.type
_entity_poly.pdbx_seq_one_letter_code
_entity_poly.pdbx_strand_id
1 'polypeptide(L)'
;MKSLKIFRMAHHQNKENAFKSALLSRGWHESQYQASQYVSFGLFDGDWPSRKSMFDQMNGKPWFLYPHAARPMVQYDGCVEPRRDCRAMFVSAPAGVYLMEKIGYPCEVVEVGWSLCPIKRFFPRATADRITFAPIHPNGNTFLSDVDKRLNLEAYRRLVKYAEKHESTVTVRYVRDIKDNGLAEAMAEAHPNVIWKQAFPDGSTDDITRADLVVAHQTFAYMAVALGVPTLMMGEDVPPRSGSSEAGFTYVQHWDDYKDYMIYPLDILDEDVEETVQMAIESDEPIRDWKANFIGQPFDGDRFVDAIEERL
;
A
#
# COMPACT_ATOMS: atom_id res chain seq x y z
N MET A 1 -33.37 7.15 -9.16
CA MET A 1 -32.08 7.91 -9.02
C MET A 1 -31.08 6.94 -8.45
N LYS A 2 -30.00 6.70 -9.17
CA LYS A 2 -28.92 5.79 -8.70
C LYS A 2 -28.17 6.49 -7.57
N SER A 3 -28.23 5.97 -6.37
CA SER A 3 -27.55 6.55 -5.20
C SER A 3 -26.60 5.56 -4.58
N LEU A 4 -25.41 6.06 -4.19
CA LEU A 4 -24.34 5.28 -3.62
C LEU A 4 -23.81 5.96 -2.37
N LYS A 5 -23.48 5.18 -1.36
CA LYS A 5 -22.76 5.64 -0.18
C LYS A 5 -21.38 5.02 -0.16
N ILE A 6 -20.37 5.87 -0.12
CA ILE A 6 -19.00 5.45 0.08
C ILE A 6 -18.71 5.48 1.58
N PHE A 7 -18.37 4.33 2.15
CA PHE A 7 -17.87 4.26 3.52
C PHE A 7 -16.40 4.56 3.51
N ARG A 8 -16.02 5.58 4.26
CA ARG A 8 -14.67 6.14 4.31
C ARG A 8 -14.02 5.89 5.65
N MET A 9 -12.73 5.62 5.62
CA MET A 9 -11.90 5.85 6.78
C MET A 9 -11.39 7.30 6.74
N ALA A 10 -11.36 7.97 7.90
CA ALA A 10 -11.05 9.41 8.00
C ALA A 10 -9.73 9.84 7.34
N HIS A 11 -8.81 8.90 7.11
CA HIS A 11 -7.47 9.15 6.57
C HIS A 11 -7.35 8.94 5.06
N HIS A 12 -8.43 8.65 4.34
CA HIS A 12 -8.35 8.20 2.93
C HIS A 12 -9.14 9.06 1.93
N GLN A 13 -9.54 10.26 2.32
CA GLN A 13 -10.37 11.14 1.48
C GLN A 13 -9.82 11.39 0.07
N ASN A 14 -8.50 11.46 -0.07
CA ASN A 14 -7.86 11.70 -1.37
C ASN A 14 -7.82 10.46 -2.27
N LYS A 15 -7.97 9.26 -1.70
CA LYS A 15 -7.90 7.99 -2.44
C LYS A 15 -9.20 7.65 -3.17
N GLU A 16 -10.28 8.32 -2.81
CA GLU A 16 -11.63 8.05 -3.31
C GLU A 16 -11.99 8.87 -4.55
N ASN A 17 -11.19 9.88 -4.88
CA ASN A 17 -11.54 10.82 -5.96
C ASN A 17 -11.73 10.13 -7.31
N ALA A 18 -10.97 9.08 -7.59
CA ALA A 18 -11.10 8.31 -8.82
C ALA A 18 -12.48 7.60 -8.89
N PHE A 19 -12.87 6.91 -7.83
CA PHE A 19 -14.18 6.24 -7.73
C PHE A 19 -15.34 7.20 -7.82
N LYS A 20 -15.24 8.30 -7.06
CA LYS A 20 -16.27 9.33 -7.04
C LYS A 20 -16.46 9.98 -8.42
N SER A 21 -15.35 10.31 -9.09
CA SER A 21 -15.41 10.87 -10.44
C SER A 21 -16.04 9.91 -11.43
N ALA A 22 -15.68 8.63 -11.40
CA ALA A 22 -16.26 7.61 -12.27
C ALA A 22 -17.77 7.44 -12.04
N LEU A 23 -18.20 7.40 -10.79
CA LEU A 23 -19.61 7.27 -10.45
C LEU A 23 -20.44 8.50 -10.85
N LEU A 24 -19.92 9.70 -10.57
CA LEU A 24 -20.59 10.96 -10.95
C LEU A 24 -20.73 11.10 -12.46
N SER A 25 -19.72 10.71 -13.25
CA SER A 25 -19.77 10.75 -14.71
C SER A 25 -20.85 9.86 -15.32
N ARG A 26 -21.27 8.81 -14.60
CA ARG A 26 -22.32 7.85 -15.00
C ARG A 26 -23.68 8.16 -14.34
N GLY A 27 -23.84 9.36 -13.76
CA GLY A 27 -25.10 9.84 -13.17
C GLY A 27 -25.44 9.25 -11.81
N TRP A 28 -24.46 8.68 -11.11
CA TRP A 28 -24.60 8.30 -9.71
C TRP A 28 -24.48 9.50 -8.79
N HIS A 29 -25.21 9.48 -7.68
CA HIS A 29 -25.14 10.50 -6.65
C HIS A 29 -24.63 9.92 -5.35
N GLU A 30 -23.67 10.57 -4.73
CA GLU A 30 -23.23 10.22 -3.37
C GLU A 30 -24.32 10.64 -2.37
N SER A 31 -24.79 9.71 -1.57
CA SER A 31 -25.71 9.96 -0.48
C SER A 31 -25.04 9.72 0.86
N GLN A 32 -25.14 10.70 1.76
CA GLN A 32 -24.57 10.57 3.11
C GLN A 32 -25.49 9.78 4.06
N TYR A 33 -26.78 9.71 3.79
CA TYR A 33 -27.76 9.17 4.73
C TYR A 33 -28.40 7.85 4.31
N GLN A 34 -28.88 7.78 3.09
CA GLN A 34 -29.48 6.56 2.56
C GLN A 34 -29.08 6.38 1.11
N ALA A 35 -28.58 5.22 0.78
CA ALA A 35 -28.19 4.87 -0.56
C ALA A 35 -28.86 3.56 -0.98
N SER A 36 -29.03 3.37 -2.28
CA SER A 36 -29.44 2.10 -2.84
C SER A 36 -28.29 1.09 -2.87
N GLN A 37 -27.06 1.59 -2.86
CA GLN A 37 -25.83 0.81 -2.96
C GLN A 37 -24.76 1.33 -1.99
N TYR A 38 -23.82 0.48 -1.64
CA TYR A 38 -22.71 0.81 -0.76
C TYR A 38 -21.39 0.36 -1.36
N VAL A 39 -20.40 1.25 -1.37
CA VAL A 39 -19.01 0.88 -1.61
C VAL A 39 -18.24 1.13 -0.33
N SER A 40 -17.60 0.11 0.15
CA SER A 40 -16.71 0.20 1.29
C SER A 40 -15.28 0.28 0.85
N PHE A 41 -14.61 1.26 1.40
CA PHE A 41 -13.18 1.47 1.22
C PHE A 41 -12.46 1.06 2.49
N GLY A 42 -11.76 -0.06 2.46
CA GLY A 42 -10.96 -0.50 3.59
C GLY A 42 -11.74 -0.94 4.84
N LEU A 43 -12.82 -1.67 4.66
CA LEU A 43 -13.70 -2.13 5.73
C LEU A 43 -12.99 -2.86 6.88
N PHE A 44 -11.76 -3.31 6.63
CA PHE A 44 -11.06 -4.23 7.52
C PHE A 44 -10.04 -3.57 8.45
N ASP A 45 -9.80 -2.27 8.29
CA ASP A 45 -8.79 -1.57 9.09
C ASP A 45 -9.35 -0.82 10.29
N GLY A 46 -10.65 -0.80 10.46
CA GLY A 46 -11.31 -0.19 11.61
C GLY A 46 -11.45 -1.14 12.80
N ASP A 47 -11.73 -0.61 13.97
CA ASP A 47 -12.17 -1.38 15.10
C ASP A 47 -13.54 -2.05 14.84
N TRP A 48 -13.82 -3.13 15.54
CA TRP A 48 -15.06 -3.89 15.36
C TRP A 48 -16.34 -3.09 15.57
N PRO A 49 -16.48 -2.17 16.54
CA PRO A 49 -17.66 -1.33 16.70
C PRO A 49 -17.97 -0.48 15.47
N SER A 50 -16.96 0.13 14.86
CA SER A 50 -17.14 0.93 13.64
C SER A 50 -17.59 0.06 12.48
N ARG A 51 -17.03 -1.14 12.33
CA ARG A 51 -17.42 -2.13 11.31
C ARG A 51 -18.86 -2.60 11.48
N LYS A 52 -19.26 -2.93 12.70
CA LYS A 52 -20.63 -3.34 13.01
C LYS A 52 -21.63 -2.26 12.60
N SER A 53 -21.39 -1.01 12.95
CA SER A 53 -22.25 0.11 12.56
C SER A 53 -22.36 0.25 11.04
N MET A 54 -21.28 -0.01 10.30
CA MET A 54 -21.32 0.00 8.83
C MET A 54 -22.18 -1.14 8.29
N PHE A 55 -22.04 -2.35 8.80
CA PHE A 55 -22.87 -3.50 8.40
C PHE A 55 -24.34 -3.31 8.74
N ASP A 56 -24.63 -2.76 9.93
CA ASP A 56 -26.01 -2.45 10.33
C ASP A 56 -26.65 -1.43 9.38
N GLN A 57 -25.89 -0.47 8.84
CA GLN A 57 -26.36 0.47 7.83
C GLN A 57 -26.57 -0.17 6.45
N MET A 58 -25.74 -1.15 6.10
CA MET A 58 -25.84 -1.85 4.82
C MET A 58 -27.04 -2.83 4.76
N ASN A 59 -27.44 -3.39 5.87
CA ASN A 59 -28.48 -4.37 6.13
C ASN A 59 -29.29 -4.83 4.89
N GLY A 60 -28.87 -5.93 4.28
CA GLY A 60 -29.52 -6.53 3.11
C GLY A 60 -29.40 -5.77 1.79
N LYS A 61 -28.65 -4.66 1.75
CA LYS A 61 -28.40 -3.93 0.52
C LYS A 61 -27.11 -4.41 -0.14
N PRO A 62 -27.03 -4.40 -1.48
CA PRO A 62 -25.82 -4.72 -2.20
C PRO A 62 -24.66 -3.81 -1.75
N TRP A 63 -23.50 -4.40 -1.54
CA TRP A 63 -22.30 -3.65 -1.24
C TRP A 63 -21.10 -4.23 -1.99
N PHE A 64 -20.11 -3.39 -2.16
CA PHE A 64 -18.88 -3.65 -2.91
C PHE A 64 -17.69 -3.28 -2.04
N LEU A 65 -16.58 -3.93 -2.26
CA LEU A 65 -15.36 -3.73 -1.50
C LEU A 65 -14.21 -3.34 -2.42
N TYR A 66 -13.49 -2.29 -2.03
CA TYR A 66 -12.16 -2.01 -2.55
C TYR A 66 -11.17 -1.94 -1.38
N PRO A 67 -10.08 -2.71 -1.38
CA PRO A 67 -9.07 -2.66 -0.33
C PRO A 67 -8.43 -1.27 -0.25
N HIS A 68 -8.24 -0.75 0.96
CA HIS A 68 -7.64 0.58 1.12
C HIS A 68 -6.14 0.57 0.87
N ALA A 69 -5.48 -0.54 1.13
CA ALA A 69 -4.07 -0.73 0.85
C ALA A 69 -3.89 -1.34 -0.54
N ALA A 70 -2.82 -0.97 -1.20
CA ALA A 70 -2.42 -1.53 -2.48
C ALA A 70 -2.00 -3.00 -2.40
N ARG A 71 -2.16 -3.60 -1.27
CA ARG A 71 -1.90 -5.02 -1.10
C ARG A 71 -3.05 -5.82 -1.67
N PRO A 72 -2.79 -6.75 -2.57
CA PRO A 72 -3.79 -7.75 -2.94
C PRO A 72 -4.18 -8.61 -1.74
N MET A 73 -3.41 -8.54 -0.67
CA MET A 73 -3.57 -9.31 0.54
C MET A 73 -4.23 -8.48 1.60
N VAL A 74 -5.47 -8.62 1.74
CA VAL A 74 -6.16 -7.96 2.80
C VAL A 74 -6.54 -8.97 3.88
N GLN A 75 -6.41 -8.52 5.06
CA GLN A 75 -6.83 -9.03 6.35
C GLN A 75 -8.28 -9.55 6.35
N TYR A 76 -8.54 -10.69 5.71
CA TYR A 76 -9.92 -11.13 5.54
C TYR A 76 -10.43 -12.12 6.58
N ASP A 77 -9.56 -12.69 7.40
CA ASP A 77 -9.90 -13.84 8.25
C ASP A 77 -10.90 -13.55 9.36
N GLY A 78 -11.00 -12.30 9.80
CA GLY A 78 -11.90 -11.92 10.89
C GLY A 78 -13.35 -11.58 10.47
N CYS A 79 -13.69 -11.60 9.19
CA CYS A 79 -14.97 -11.05 8.70
C CYS A 79 -15.66 -11.93 7.65
N VAL A 80 -15.65 -13.24 7.79
CA VAL A 80 -16.20 -14.16 6.79
C VAL A 80 -17.71 -13.97 6.60
N GLU A 81 -18.48 -13.78 7.67
CA GLU A 81 -19.93 -13.66 7.58
C GLU A 81 -20.41 -12.39 6.87
N PRO A 82 -19.92 -11.20 7.21
CA PRO A 82 -20.29 -9.98 6.48
C PRO A 82 -19.91 -9.99 5.01
N ARG A 83 -18.93 -10.78 4.61
CA ARG A 83 -18.45 -10.84 3.22
C ARG A 83 -19.39 -11.61 2.30
N ARG A 84 -20.23 -12.47 2.81
CA ARG A 84 -21.21 -13.23 2.02
C ARG A 84 -22.20 -12.35 1.27
N ASP A 85 -22.45 -11.14 1.77
CA ASP A 85 -23.32 -10.16 1.13
C ASP A 85 -22.58 -9.21 0.17
N CYS A 86 -21.25 -9.32 0.09
CA CYS A 86 -20.45 -8.58 -0.88
C CYS A 86 -20.76 -9.04 -2.30
N ARG A 87 -21.11 -8.12 -3.18
CA ARG A 87 -21.43 -8.41 -4.58
C ARG A 87 -20.19 -8.56 -5.44
N ALA A 88 -19.21 -7.71 -5.22
CA ALA A 88 -17.90 -7.84 -5.83
C ALA A 88 -16.83 -7.18 -4.97
N MET A 89 -15.62 -7.71 -5.10
CA MET A 89 -14.41 -7.13 -4.60
C MET A 89 -13.61 -6.58 -5.75
N PHE A 90 -13.22 -5.34 -5.66
CA PHE A 90 -12.36 -4.70 -6.63
C PHE A 90 -10.90 -4.83 -6.22
N VAL A 91 -10.04 -5.11 -7.17
CA VAL A 91 -8.60 -5.21 -6.97
C VAL A 91 -7.85 -4.36 -7.99
N SER A 92 -6.62 -4.01 -7.67
CA SER A 92 -5.82 -3.15 -8.53
C SER A 92 -5.09 -3.91 -9.64
N ALA A 93 -4.81 -5.20 -9.45
CA ALA A 93 -3.87 -5.93 -10.28
C ALA A 93 -4.20 -7.44 -10.36
N PRO A 94 -3.64 -8.15 -11.35
CA PRO A 94 -3.82 -9.59 -11.53
C PRO A 94 -3.49 -10.42 -10.28
N ALA A 95 -2.45 -10.04 -9.52
CA ALA A 95 -2.11 -10.74 -8.28
C ALA A 95 -3.27 -10.72 -7.27
N GLY A 96 -4.05 -9.64 -7.22
CA GLY A 96 -5.24 -9.58 -6.36
C GLY A 96 -6.33 -10.56 -6.77
N VAL A 97 -6.57 -10.72 -8.07
CA VAL A 97 -7.54 -11.71 -8.59
C VAL A 97 -7.08 -13.12 -8.22
N TYR A 98 -5.85 -13.45 -8.58
CA TYR A 98 -5.27 -14.76 -8.28
C TYR A 98 -5.38 -15.15 -6.80
N LEU A 99 -5.03 -14.21 -5.94
CA LEU A 99 -5.06 -14.41 -4.50
C LEU A 99 -6.46 -14.68 -3.96
N MET A 100 -7.43 -13.88 -4.38
CA MET A 100 -8.80 -14.02 -3.92
C MET A 100 -9.42 -15.34 -4.39
N GLU A 101 -9.10 -15.79 -5.59
CA GLU A 101 -9.51 -17.10 -6.10
C GLU A 101 -8.89 -18.24 -5.29
N LYS A 102 -7.59 -18.16 -4.98
CA LYS A 102 -6.88 -19.18 -4.18
C LYS A 102 -7.46 -19.35 -2.77
N ILE A 103 -7.81 -18.26 -2.11
CA ILE A 103 -8.41 -18.32 -0.77
C ILE A 103 -9.91 -18.65 -0.79
N GLY A 104 -10.50 -18.82 -1.96
CA GLY A 104 -11.93 -19.09 -2.12
C GLY A 104 -12.79 -17.93 -1.63
N TYR A 105 -12.43 -16.70 -2.02
CA TYR A 105 -13.19 -15.52 -1.58
C TYR A 105 -14.65 -15.62 -2.03
N PRO A 106 -15.63 -15.33 -1.16
CA PRO A 106 -17.02 -15.69 -1.39
C PRO A 106 -17.76 -14.79 -2.40
N CYS A 107 -17.15 -13.74 -2.92
CA CYS A 107 -17.73 -12.91 -3.97
C CYS A 107 -16.81 -12.82 -5.18
N GLU A 108 -17.37 -12.36 -6.28
CA GLU A 108 -16.60 -12.15 -7.50
C GLU A 108 -15.52 -11.09 -7.31
N VAL A 109 -14.36 -11.31 -7.92
CA VAL A 109 -13.22 -10.41 -7.86
C VAL A 109 -13.04 -9.75 -9.22
N VAL A 110 -13.03 -8.42 -9.24
CA VAL A 110 -12.93 -7.63 -10.47
C VAL A 110 -11.70 -6.74 -10.42
N GLU A 111 -10.80 -6.92 -11.36
CA GLU A 111 -9.67 -6.01 -11.53
C GLU A 111 -10.16 -4.69 -12.16
N VAL A 112 -9.92 -3.58 -11.47
CA VAL A 112 -10.30 -2.24 -11.91
C VAL A 112 -9.11 -1.27 -11.96
N GLY A 113 -7.92 -1.76 -11.70
CA GLY A 113 -6.71 -0.97 -11.70
C GLY A 113 -6.44 -0.20 -10.40
N TRP A 114 -5.33 0.52 -10.41
CA TRP A 114 -4.78 1.22 -9.26
C TRP A 114 -5.40 2.60 -9.07
N SER A 115 -6.05 2.82 -7.94
CA SER A 115 -6.79 4.05 -7.65
C SER A 115 -6.08 5.02 -6.70
N LEU A 116 -5.00 4.60 -6.04
CA LEU A 116 -4.34 5.39 -4.99
C LEU A 116 -3.57 6.59 -5.53
N CYS A 117 -2.99 6.45 -6.70
CA CYS A 117 -2.30 7.51 -7.42
C CYS A 117 -2.23 7.18 -8.92
N PRO A 118 -2.00 8.15 -9.78
CA PRO A 118 -1.80 7.87 -11.20
C PRO A 118 -0.53 7.04 -11.39
N ILE A 119 -0.61 5.97 -12.20
CA ILE A 119 0.56 5.22 -12.63
C ILE A 119 1.31 6.05 -13.66
N LYS A 120 2.58 6.32 -13.39
CA LYS A 120 3.46 7.10 -14.27
C LYS A 120 4.54 6.22 -14.89
N ARG A 121 5.09 6.72 -15.99
CA ARG A 121 6.28 6.13 -16.59
C ARG A 121 7.45 6.25 -15.60
N PHE A 122 8.29 5.24 -15.59
CA PHE A 122 9.54 5.26 -14.84
C PHE A 122 10.46 6.40 -15.34
N PHE A 123 11.09 7.07 -14.40
CA PHE A 123 12.05 8.14 -14.66
C PHE A 123 13.45 7.71 -14.22
N PRO A 124 14.29 7.21 -15.15
CA PRO A 124 15.65 6.82 -14.81
C PRO A 124 16.45 8.01 -14.25
N ARG A 125 17.39 7.71 -13.36
CA ARG A 125 18.31 8.67 -12.75
C ARG A 125 19.74 8.26 -13.03
N ALA A 126 20.63 9.23 -13.11
CA ALA A 126 22.08 8.97 -13.21
C ALA A 126 22.69 8.71 -11.83
N THR A 127 22.13 9.36 -10.79
CA THR A 127 22.60 9.31 -9.41
C THR A 127 21.39 9.32 -8.45
N ALA A 128 21.60 8.86 -7.22
CA ALA A 128 20.64 8.94 -6.14
C ALA A 128 21.05 10.03 -5.13
N ASP A 129 21.06 11.30 -5.57
CA ASP A 129 21.53 12.41 -4.74
C ASP A 129 20.57 12.71 -3.58
N ARG A 130 19.26 12.47 -3.80
CA ARG A 130 18.18 12.70 -2.82
C ARG A 130 17.45 11.41 -2.56
N ILE A 131 17.70 10.83 -1.42
CA ILE A 131 17.09 9.56 -1.00
C ILE A 131 16.01 9.84 0.05
N THR A 132 14.81 9.36 -0.17
CA THR A 132 13.75 9.35 0.85
C THR A 132 13.67 7.96 1.48
N PHE A 133 13.95 7.88 2.76
CA PHE A 133 13.82 6.68 3.56
C PHE A 133 12.58 6.76 4.45
N ALA A 134 11.61 5.88 4.24
CA ALA A 134 10.42 5.74 5.07
C ALA A 134 10.50 4.40 5.84
N PRO A 135 10.93 4.42 7.11
CA PRO A 135 11.09 3.22 7.91
C PRO A 135 9.74 2.56 8.19
N ILE A 136 9.77 1.28 8.48
CA ILE A 136 8.61 0.53 8.98
C ILE A 136 8.12 1.24 10.24
N HIS A 137 6.82 1.44 10.34
CA HIS A 137 6.18 2.08 11.49
C HIS A 137 5.03 1.20 12.01
N PRO A 138 4.72 1.28 13.30
CA PRO A 138 3.64 0.50 13.87
C PRO A 138 2.28 0.94 13.31
N ASN A 139 1.42 -0.02 13.03
CA ASN A 139 0.03 0.21 12.62
C ASN A 139 -0.87 0.38 13.86
N GLY A 140 -1.66 1.45 13.89
CA GLY A 140 -2.61 1.67 15.00
C GLY A 140 -1.91 1.82 16.36
N ASN A 141 -2.31 1.01 17.33
CA ASN A 141 -1.77 0.97 18.69
C ASN A 141 -0.77 -0.19 18.91
N THR A 142 -0.28 -0.80 17.84
CA THR A 142 0.69 -1.89 17.91
C THR A 142 2.11 -1.36 18.05
N PHE A 143 3.01 -2.15 18.63
CA PHE A 143 4.44 -1.87 18.67
C PHE A 143 5.13 -2.64 17.54
N LEU A 144 6.19 -2.07 16.99
CA LEU A 144 7.06 -2.80 16.09
C LEU A 144 7.76 -3.94 16.82
N SER A 145 7.91 -5.05 16.12
CA SER A 145 8.75 -6.14 16.59
C SER A 145 10.22 -5.71 16.67
N ASP A 146 11.01 -6.36 17.51
CA ASP A 146 12.45 -6.08 17.57
C ASP A 146 13.16 -6.40 16.25
N VAL A 147 12.54 -7.19 15.43
CA VAL A 147 13.06 -7.49 14.10
C VAL A 147 12.82 -6.35 13.16
N ASP A 148 11.60 -5.80 13.10
CA ASP A 148 11.31 -4.63 12.25
C ASP A 148 12.17 -3.44 12.64
N LYS A 149 12.42 -3.25 13.93
CA LYS A 149 13.36 -2.23 14.41
C LYS A 149 14.77 -2.47 13.92
N ARG A 150 15.24 -3.73 13.92
CA ARG A 150 16.56 -4.09 13.38
C ARG A 150 16.65 -3.88 11.88
N LEU A 151 15.60 -4.23 11.13
CA LEU A 151 15.53 -3.97 9.68
C LEU A 151 15.62 -2.48 9.39
N ASN A 152 14.88 -1.66 10.11
CA ASN A 152 14.96 -0.20 9.99
C ASN A 152 16.39 0.33 10.25
N LEU A 153 17.02 -0.15 11.32
CA LEU A 153 18.37 0.30 11.68
C LEU A 153 19.42 -0.15 10.66
N GLU A 154 19.30 -1.38 10.16
CA GLU A 154 20.19 -1.89 9.14
C GLU A 154 20.04 -1.13 7.82
N ALA A 155 18.81 -0.94 7.34
CA ALA A 155 18.56 -0.14 6.14
C ALA A 155 19.09 1.30 6.30
N TYR A 156 18.88 1.94 7.45
CA TYR A 156 19.40 3.24 7.76
C TYR A 156 20.94 3.29 7.65
N ARG A 157 21.63 2.34 8.29
CA ARG A 157 23.10 2.29 8.27
C ARG A 157 23.67 2.12 6.85
N ARG A 158 23.04 1.28 6.05
CA ARG A 158 23.41 1.08 4.65
C ARG A 158 23.24 2.34 3.83
N LEU A 159 22.11 3.05 4.01
CA LEU A 159 21.85 4.31 3.33
C LEU A 159 22.81 5.42 3.76
N VAL A 160 23.14 5.51 5.04
CA VAL A 160 24.15 6.47 5.52
C VAL A 160 25.51 6.21 4.90
N LYS A 161 25.95 4.95 4.87
CA LYS A 161 27.21 4.57 4.24
C LYS A 161 27.23 4.89 2.74
N TYR A 162 26.13 4.61 2.04
CA TYR A 162 25.97 4.99 0.65
C TYR A 162 26.05 6.51 0.47
N ALA A 163 25.32 7.27 1.29
CA ALA A 163 25.27 8.72 1.23
C ALA A 163 26.61 9.39 1.52
N GLU A 164 27.40 8.86 2.45
CA GLU A 164 28.78 9.32 2.70
C GLU A 164 29.68 9.17 1.46
N LYS A 165 29.57 8.02 0.80
CA LYS A 165 30.42 7.71 -0.36
C LYS A 165 30.04 8.54 -1.60
N HIS A 166 28.75 8.84 -1.77
CA HIS A 166 28.22 9.51 -2.96
C HIS A 166 27.82 10.97 -2.73
N GLU A 167 28.11 11.52 -1.56
CA GLU A 167 27.70 12.89 -1.17
C GLU A 167 26.20 13.12 -1.28
N SER A 168 25.40 12.04 -1.10
CA SER A 168 23.94 12.07 -1.19
C SER A 168 23.31 12.55 0.11
N THR A 169 22.03 12.94 0.05
CA THR A 169 21.25 13.32 1.22
C THR A 169 20.14 12.30 1.46
N VAL A 170 20.05 11.78 2.67
CA VAL A 170 19.00 10.86 3.12
C VAL A 170 17.98 11.64 3.95
N THR A 171 16.75 11.74 3.47
CA THR A 171 15.63 12.25 4.26
C THR A 171 14.91 11.07 4.92
N VAL A 172 15.08 10.94 6.23
CA VAL A 172 14.34 9.94 7.02
C VAL A 172 12.95 10.49 7.34
N ARG A 173 11.95 9.95 6.66
CA ARG A 173 10.55 10.35 6.81
C ARG A 173 9.85 9.42 7.80
N TYR A 174 9.56 9.88 9.00
CA TYR A 174 8.88 9.09 10.02
C TYR A 174 7.49 9.67 10.36
N VAL A 175 6.55 8.80 10.65
CA VAL A 175 5.12 9.16 10.81
C VAL A 175 4.73 9.35 12.28
N ARG A 176 5.41 8.67 13.19
CA ARG A 176 5.13 8.67 14.64
C ARG A 176 6.37 9.03 15.43
N ASP A 177 6.36 8.79 16.72
CA ASP A 177 7.58 8.95 17.53
C ASP A 177 8.69 8.05 16.96
N ILE A 178 9.86 8.63 16.71
CA ILE A 178 11.02 7.94 16.17
C ILE A 178 11.47 6.76 17.05
N LYS A 179 11.17 6.81 18.34
CA LYS A 179 11.45 5.72 19.29
C LYS A 179 10.71 4.45 18.92
N ASP A 180 9.53 4.58 18.37
CA ASP A 180 8.71 3.44 17.97
C ASP A 180 9.33 2.69 16.78
N ASN A 181 10.15 3.36 15.98
CA ASN A 181 10.80 2.81 14.79
C ASN A 181 12.18 2.18 15.05
N GLY A 182 12.70 2.28 16.27
CA GLY A 182 14.03 1.78 16.61
C GLY A 182 15.20 2.65 16.12
N LEU A 183 14.95 3.92 15.73
CA LEU A 183 15.95 4.83 15.17
C LEU A 183 16.28 6.02 16.09
N ALA A 184 15.85 5.99 17.36
CA ALA A 184 16.05 7.11 18.29
C ALA A 184 17.53 7.42 18.54
N GLU A 185 18.36 6.40 18.69
CA GLU A 185 19.83 6.57 18.89
C GLU A 185 20.48 7.15 17.63
N ALA A 186 20.14 6.63 16.46
CA ALA A 186 20.64 7.13 15.18
C ALA A 186 20.27 8.61 14.95
N MET A 187 19.07 9.02 15.38
CA MET A 187 18.65 10.42 15.32
C MET A 187 19.46 11.30 16.29
N ALA A 188 19.79 10.78 17.46
CA ALA A 188 20.59 11.52 18.45
C ALA A 188 22.05 11.71 18.03
N GLU A 189 22.60 10.81 17.22
CA GLU A 189 23.98 10.89 16.70
C GLU A 189 24.17 11.98 15.63
N ALA A 190 23.11 12.51 15.05
CA ALA A 190 23.10 13.63 14.11
C ALA A 190 24.10 13.52 12.95
N HIS A 191 23.79 12.71 11.95
CA HIS A 191 24.66 12.54 10.78
C HIS A 191 24.52 13.72 9.77
N PRO A 192 25.63 14.28 9.21
CA PRO A 192 25.57 15.45 8.34
C PRO A 192 24.77 15.23 7.03
N ASN A 193 24.74 14.02 6.51
CA ASN A 193 24.01 13.68 5.29
C ASN A 193 22.54 13.27 5.55
N VAL A 194 22.06 13.39 6.79
CA VAL A 194 20.72 12.92 7.17
C VAL A 194 19.83 14.06 7.62
N ILE A 195 18.65 14.14 7.03
CA ILE A 195 17.58 15.06 7.42
C ILE A 195 16.44 14.25 8.03
N TRP A 196 16.07 14.57 9.27
CA TRP A 196 14.94 13.96 9.96
C TRP A 196 13.67 14.77 9.73
N LYS A 197 12.65 14.14 9.15
CA LYS A 197 11.39 14.78 8.81
C LYS A 197 10.22 14.02 9.39
N GLN A 198 9.55 14.60 10.36
CA GLN A 198 8.26 14.08 10.79
C GLN A 198 7.20 14.39 9.73
N ALA A 199 6.47 13.38 9.34
CA ALA A 199 5.40 13.50 8.37
C ALA A 199 4.11 12.90 8.92
N PHE A 200 2.98 13.50 8.56
CA PHE A 200 1.69 12.89 8.85
C PHE A 200 1.42 11.71 7.92
N PRO A 201 0.52 10.76 8.32
CA PRO A 201 0.15 9.60 7.51
C PRO A 201 -0.26 9.97 6.07
N ASP A 202 -0.92 11.12 5.91
CA ASP A 202 -1.34 11.66 4.61
C ASP A 202 -0.22 12.36 3.84
N GLY A 203 1.02 12.10 4.24
CA GLY A 203 2.22 12.71 3.70
C GLY A 203 2.14 12.83 2.20
N SER A 204 2.34 14.04 1.73
CA SER A 204 2.19 14.38 0.34
C SER A 204 3.07 13.48 -0.53
N THR A 205 2.60 13.19 -1.71
CA THR A 205 3.40 12.56 -2.77
C THR A 205 4.67 13.36 -3.10
N ASP A 206 4.82 14.57 -2.56
CA ASP A 206 5.98 15.43 -2.72
C ASP A 206 7.27 14.79 -2.21
N ASP A 207 7.21 14.08 -1.08
CA ASP A 207 8.39 13.38 -0.53
C ASP A 207 8.84 12.24 -1.46
N ILE A 208 7.91 11.67 -2.21
CA ILE A 208 8.20 10.65 -3.22
C ILE A 208 8.73 11.31 -4.49
N THR A 209 8.00 12.27 -5.03
CA THR A 209 8.30 12.83 -6.36
C THR A 209 9.56 13.68 -6.40
N ARG A 210 10.01 14.19 -5.26
CA ARG A 210 11.27 14.94 -5.13
C ARG A 210 12.48 14.04 -4.91
N ALA A 211 12.28 12.78 -4.57
CA ALA A 211 13.36 11.83 -4.38
C ALA A 211 13.91 11.32 -5.72
N ASP A 212 15.21 11.02 -5.75
CA ASP A 212 15.86 10.30 -6.83
C ASP A 212 15.78 8.78 -6.58
N LEU A 213 15.69 8.39 -5.30
CA LEU A 213 15.47 7.03 -4.82
C LEU A 213 14.55 7.06 -3.59
N VAL A 214 13.59 6.15 -3.54
CA VAL A 214 12.77 5.89 -2.35
C VAL A 214 13.16 4.54 -1.77
N VAL A 215 13.41 4.51 -0.47
CA VAL A 215 13.60 3.26 0.29
C VAL A 215 12.50 3.18 1.32
N ALA A 216 11.63 2.19 1.21
CA ALA A 216 10.45 2.12 2.04
C ALA A 216 9.90 0.70 2.15
N HIS A 217 8.89 0.56 3.01
CA HIS A 217 8.12 -0.66 3.16
C HIS A 217 6.66 -0.42 2.74
N GLN A 218 6.04 -1.43 2.12
CA GLN A 218 4.60 -1.48 1.84
C GLN A 218 4.05 -0.27 1.02
N THR A 219 2.91 0.29 1.46
CA THR A 219 2.11 1.25 0.69
C THR A 219 2.91 2.45 0.19
N PHE A 220 3.87 2.96 0.96
CA PHE A 220 4.68 4.10 0.53
C PHE A 220 5.62 3.72 -0.62
N ALA A 221 6.23 2.54 -0.55
CA ALA A 221 7.05 2.00 -1.64
C ALA A 221 6.20 1.72 -2.89
N TYR A 222 5.02 1.10 -2.72
CA TYR A 222 4.12 0.84 -3.85
C TYR A 222 3.67 2.13 -4.55
N MET A 223 3.40 3.19 -3.79
CA MET A 223 3.10 4.51 -4.35
C MET A 223 4.29 5.09 -5.11
N ALA A 224 5.52 4.91 -4.61
CA ALA A 224 6.72 5.37 -5.31
C ALA A 224 6.90 4.65 -6.66
N VAL A 225 6.75 3.32 -6.68
CA VAL A 225 6.77 2.53 -7.91
C VAL A 225 5.66 2.98 -8.88
N ALA A 226 4.43 3.18 -8.39
CA ALA A 226 3.33 3.65 -9.23
C ALA A 226 3.58 5.06 -9.79
N LEU A 227 4.25 5.93 -9.05
CA LEU A 227 4.66 7.26 -9.50
C LEU A 227 5.91 7.25 -10.40
N GLY A 228 6.46 6.10 -10.69
CA GLY A 228 7.62 5.94 -11.57
C GLY A 228 8.94 6.41 -10.94
N VAL A 229 9.02 6.44 -9.62
CA VAL A 229 10.24 6.80 -8.88
C VAL A 229 11.04 5.53 -8.57
N PRO A 230 12.36 5.53 -8.80
CA PRO A 230 13.23 4.45 -8.38
C PRO A 230 12.99 4.06 -6.92
N THR A 231 12.86 2.77 -6.64
CA THR A 231 12.44 2.31 -5.31
C THR A 231 13.20 1.05 -4.90
N LEU A 232 13.63 1.01 -3.65
CA LEU A 232 14.05 -0.22 -2.97
C LEU A 232 13.07 -0.52 -1.85
N MET A 233 12.83 -1.79 -1.58
CA MET A 233 12.02 -2.22 -0.44
C MET A 233 12.89 -2.73 0.71
N MET A 234 12.28 -3.04 1.83
CA MET A 234 12.93 -3.56 3.02
C MET A 234 12.25 -4.85 3.48
N GLY A 235 12.94 -5.98 3.34
CA GLY A 235 12.54 -7.26 3.92
C GLY A 235 11.19 -7.78 3.41
N GLU A 236 10.85 -7.49 2.16
CA GLU A 236 9.60 -7.96 1.54
C GLU A 236 9.62 -9.47 1.23
N ASP A 237 10.79 -10.09 1.23
CA ASP A 237 11.01 -11.53 1.05
C ASP A 237 10.74 -12.34 2.32
N VAL A 238 10.55 -11.68 3.45
CA VAL A 238 10.36 -12.34 4.73
C VAL A 238 8.87 -12.56 4.98
N PRO A 239 8.41 -13.81 5.16
CA PRO A 239 7.02 -14.06 5.49
C PRO A 239 6.66 -13.37 6.81
N PRO A 240 5.45 -12.83 6.94
CA PRO A 240 4.99 -12.20 8.16
C PRO A 240 5.09 -13.19 9.32
N ARG A 241 5.67 -12.75 10.41
CA ARG A 241 6.05 -13.65 11.53
C ARG A 241 4.86 -14.02 12.37
N SER A 242 4.88 -15.28 12.80
CA SER A 242 4.02 -15.74 13.88
C SER A 242 4.23 -14.87 15.12
N GLY A 243 3.19 -14.20 15.60
CA GLY A 243 3.24 -13.32 16.77
C GLY A 243 3.12 -11.82 16.45
N SER A 244 3.20 -11.41 15.19
CA SER A 244 2.73 -10.10 14.76
C SER A 244 1.20 -10.07 14.75
N SER A 245 0.59 -8.89 14.85
CA SER A 245 -0.85 -8.69 14.62
C SER A 245 -1.29 -9.19 13.23
N GLU A 246 -0.36 -9.54 12.39
CA GLU A 246 -0.51 -10.05 11.03
C GLU A 246 -0.55 -11.60 10.98
N ALA A 247 -0.23 -12.31 12.06
CA ALA A 247 -0.23 -13.78 12.10
C ALA A 247 -1.60 -14.41 11.81
N GLY A 248 -2.68 -13.64 11.87
CA GLY A 248 -4.03 -14.07 11.49
C GLY A 248 -4.41 -13.75 10.07
N PHE A 249 -3.50 -13.25 9.23
CA PHE A 249 -3.83 -12.93 7.85
C PHE A 249 -3.74 -14.14 6.94
N THR A 250 -4.72 -14.31 6.09
CA THR A 250 -4.80 -15.42 5.13
C THR A 250 -3.54 -15.55 4.28
N TYR A 251 -2.88 -14.44 3.95
CA TYR A 251 -1.67 -14.48 3.15
C TYR A 251 -0.47 -15.16 3.85
N VAL A 252 -0.41 -15.10 5.19
CA VAL A 252 0.61 -15.83 5.96
C VAL A 252 0.47 -17.32 5.78
N GLN A 253 -0.78 -17.81 5.73
CA GLN A 253 -1.10 -19.23 5.55
C GLN A 253 -0.78 -19.73 4.15
N HIS A 254 -0.78 -18.83 3.17
CA HIS A 254 -0.56 -19.13 1.76
C HIS A 254 0.71 -18.49 1.19
N TRP A 255 1.66 -18.12 2.05
CA TRP A 255 2.88 -17.43 1.64
C TRP A 255 3.61 -18.12 0.49
N ASP A 256 3.76 -19.43 0.55
CA ASP A 256 4.46 -20.19 -0.49
C ASP A 256 3.76 -20.15 -1.85
N ASP A 257 2.44 -19.92 -1.86
CA ASP A 257 1.68 -19.73 -3.09
C ASP A 257 1.85 -18.32 -3.70
N TYR A 258 2.27 -17.35 -2.89
CA TYR A 258 2.26 -15.93 -3.25
C TYR A 258 3.61 -15.29 -3.43
N LYS A 259 4.64 -15.80 -2.75
CA LYS A 259 5.96 -15.16 -2.70
C LYS A 259 6.48 -14.80 -4.09
N ASP A 260 6.27 -15.68 -5.09
CA ASP A 260 6.76 -15.46 -6.46
C ASP A 260 6.08 -14.29 -7.18
N TYR A 261 4.87 -13.90 -6.73
CA TYR A 261 4.13 -12.76 -7.26
C TYR A 261 4.35 -11.47 -6.48
N MET A 262 4.90 -11.58 -5.27
CA MET A 262 4.84 -10.51 -4.28
C MET A 262 6.18 -10.02 -3.80
N ILE A 263 7.22 -10.84 -3.95
CA ILE A 263 8.56 -10.42 -3.59
C ILE A 263 8.99 -9.34 -4.57
N TYR A 264 9.24 -8.16 -4.03
CA TYR A 264 9.85 -7.09 -4.79
C TYR A 264 11.33 -7.42 -5.00
N PRO A 265 11.82 -7.35 -6.24
CA PRO A 265 13.13 -7.92 -6.57
C PRO A 265 14.33 -7.10 -6.12
N LEU A 266 14.13 -5.89 -5.60
CA LEU A 266 15.23 -4.98 -5.20
C LEU A 266 15.09 -4.59 -3.73
N ASP A 267 15.85 -5.25 -2.85
CA ASP A 267 15.82 -4.99 -1.41
C ASP A 267 17.08 -4.22 -0.98
N ILE A 268 16.90 -3.20 -0.13
CA ILE A 268 18.05 -2.45 0.45
C ILE A 268 18.95 -3.34 1.32
N LEU A 269 18.44 -4.49 1.74
CA LEU A 269 19.17 -5.46 2.56
C LEU A 269 19.97 -6.48 1.75
N ASP A 270 19.92 -6.42 0.41
CA ASP A 270 20.76 -7.23 -0.47
C ASP A 270 22.26 -7.01 -0.18
N GLU A 271 23.09 -7.99 -0.54
CA GLU A 271 24.50 -7.99 -0.17
C GLU A 271 25.25 -6.76 -0.72
N ASP A 272 25.00 -6.38 -1.98
CA ASP A 272 25.63 -5.23 -2.64
C ASP A 272 24.66 -4.06 -2.81
N VAL A 273 24.68 -3.13 -1.85
CA VAL A 273 23.83 -1.92 -1.87
C VAL A 273 24.12 -1.03 -3.07
N GLU A 274 25.37 -0.95 -3.51
CA GLU A 274 25.77 -0.10 -4.64
C GLU A 274 25.16 -0.60 -5.93
N GLU A 275 25.29 -1.90 -6.18
CA GLU A 275 24.70 -2.55 -7.36
C GLU A 275 23.17 -2.45 -7.32
N THR A 276 22.57 -2.74 -6.16
CA THR A 276 21.10 -2.69 -6.01
C THR A 276 20.55 -1.28 -6.23
N VAL A 277 21.20 -0.25 -5.69
CA VAL A 277 20.83 1.15 -5.95
C VAL A 277 20.97 1.47 -7.44
N GLN A 278 22.09 1.09 -8.06
CA GLN A 278 22.32 1.34 -9.48
C GLN A 278 21.26 0.69 -10.36
N MET A 279 20.93 -0.57 -10.11
CA MET A 279 19.84 -1.26 -10.82
C MET A 279 18.49 -0.54 -10.67
N ALA A 280 18.19 -0.06 -9.45
CA ALA A 280 16.92 0.62 -9.17
C ALA A 280 16.80 1.97 -9.89
N ILE A 281 17.89 2.74 -10.03
CA ILE A 281 17.82 4.08 -10.60
C ILE A 281 17.96 4.12 -12.12
N GLU A 282 18.59 3.12 -12.73
CA GLU A 282 18.84 3.08 -14.18
C GLU A 282 17.63 2.62 -14.98
N SER A 283 16.88 1.65 -14.49
CA SER A 283 15.82 0.99 -15.26
C SER A 283 14.72 0.42 -14.37
N ASP A 284 13.49 0.35 -14.88
CA ASP A 284 12.40 -0.40 -14.26
C ASP A 284 12.34 -1.86 -14.72
N GLU A 285 13.31 -2.32 -15.52
CA GLU A 285 13.34 -3.69 -16.03
C GLU A 285 13.30 -4.75 -14.92
N PRO A 286 14.08 -4.63 -13.83
CA PRO A 286 14.05 -5.61 -12.74
C PRO A 286 12.68 -5.73 -12.06
N ILE A 287 11.89 -4.67 -12.05
CA ILE A 287 10.59 -4.61 -11.36
C ILE A 287 9.40 -4.67 -12.31
N ARG A 288 9.61 -4.83 -13.62
CA ARG A 288 8.56 -4.71 -14.65
C ARG A 288 7.42 -5.69 -14.43
N ASP A 289 7.75 -6.96 -14.24
CA ASP A 289 6.75 -8.01 -14.07
C ASP A 289 6.03 -7.87 -12.72
N TRP A 290 6.77 -7.56 -11.67
CA TRP A 290 6.19 -7.26 -10.37
C TRP A 290 5.23 -6.07 -10.45
N LYS A 291 5.63 -4.98 -11.10
CA LYS A 291 4.79 -3.79 -11.27
C LYS A 291 3.50 -4.12 -12.03
N ALA A 292 3.60 -4.87 -13.12
CA ALA A 292 2.44 -5.27 -13.90
C ALA A 292 1.47 -6.15 -13.10
N ASN A 293 2.00 -7.11 -12.34
CA ASN A 293 1.20 -8.09 -11.60
C ASN A 293 0.68 -7.55 -10.27
N PHE A 294 1.40 -6.65 -9.60
CA PHE A 294 1.11 -6.20 -8.24
C PHE A 294 0.50 -4.79 -8.18
N ILE A 295 1.05 -3.84 -8.92
CA ILE A 295 0.48 -2.49 -9.03
C ILE A 295 -0.68 -2.49 -10.05
N GLY A 296 -0.48 -3.13 -11.19
CA GLY A 296 -1.48 -3.27 -12.26
C GLY A 296 -1.51 -2.07 -13.19
N GLN A 297 -2.69 -1.83 -13.76
CA GLN A 297 -2.95 -0.77 -14.72
C GLN A 297 -3.54 0.47 -14.02
N PRO A 298 -3.54 1.64 -14.68
CA PRO A 298 -4.30 2.80 -14.22
C PRO A 298 -5.76 2.43 -13.96
N PHE A 299 -6.37 3.10 -12.99
CA PHE A 299 -7.76 2.87 -12.63
C PHE A 299 -8.70 3.04 -13.82
N ASP A 300 -9.47 2.00 -14.10
CA ASP A 300 -10.52 1.99 -15.12
C ASP A 300 -11.87 2.30 -14.48
N GLY A 301 -12.27 3.56 -14.58
CA GLY A 301 -13.52 4.03 -14.00
C GLY A 301 -14.77 3.47 -14.68
N ASP A 302 -14.73 3.21 -15.99
CA ASP A 302 -15.86 2.62 -16.70
C ASP A 302 -16.06 1.17 -16.28
N ARG A 303 -15.01 0.37 -16.28
CA ARG A 303 -15.05 -1.02 -15.80
C ARG A 303 -15.51 -1.12 -14.35
N PHE A 304 -15.08 -0.18 -13.50
CA PHE A 304 -15.53 -0.11 -12.10
C PHE A 304 -17.04 0.12 -12.01
N VAL A 305 -17.58 1.09 -12.78
CA VAL A 305 -19.02 1.40 -12.72
C VAL A 305 -19.84 0.31 -13.40
N ASP A 306 -19.41 -0.24 -14.54
CA ASP A 306 -20.06 -1.35 -15.21
C ASP A 306 -20.17 -2.56 -14.29
N ALA A 307 -19.08 -2.90 -13.57
CA ALA A 307 -19.11 -4.00 -12.61
C ALA A 307 -20.10 -3.78 -11.45
N ILE A 308 -20.33 -2.55 -11.04
CA ILE A 308 -21.38 -2.22 -10.07
C ILE A 308 -22.76 -2.39 -10.73
N GLU A 309 -22.97 -1.84 -11.92
CA GLU A 309 -24.26 -1.83 -12.60
C GLU A 309 -24.75 -3.24 -13.00
N GLU A 310 -23.87 -4.13 -13.40
CA GLU A 310 -24.16 -5.52 -13.76
C GLU A 310 -24.60 -6.38 -12.56
N ARG A 311 -24.29 -5.97 -11.34
CA ARG A 311 -24.54 -6.74 -10.11
C ARG A 311 -25.64 -6.15 -9.23
N LEU A 312 -26.38 -5.21 -9.78
CA LEU A 312 -27.55 -4.59 -9.16
C LEU A 312 -28.85 -5.26 -9.60
#